data_44552cbf1511658560a6a4bfe2b6c5d1
#
_entry.id   44552cbf1511658560a6a4bfe2b6c5d1
#
_cell.length_a   1.000
_cell.length_b   1.000
_cell.length_c   1.000
_cell.angle_alpha   90.00
_cell.angle_beta   90.00
_cell.angle_gamma   90.00
#
_symmetry.space_group_name_H-M   'P 1'
#
loop_
_entity.id
_entity.type
_entity.pdbx_description
1 polymer ?
#
loop_
_entity_poly.entity_id
_entity_poly.type
_entity_poly.pdbx_seq_one_letter_code
_entity_poly.pdbx_strand_id
1 'polypeptide(L)'
;MNTRFSCRSFPPSLEQRLHCSCMPITLTCLLPAPPTRPLCLSLLQSCTSVPHFLQIHAQILRNRLFDDPFPAAELLRVSLTFPLGGTHYARKLFSQIPHPTTFAWNCILGGLADSPSPASSLALFRRMLSSGARPIARTFPSLLKACARVAAREAGELLHGLMIKWAVDRDSFLTNGLIYMYCACQRDDLGRRVFDLSQERDVASWTCMLSGYVSCGLLNRARCLFDEMPVRGIITWNAMINGYVKSGDTDAARELFDKMPNQNMEY
;
A
#
# COMPACT_ATOMS: atom_id res chain seq x y z
N MET A 1 27.99 -24.98 -4.66
CA MET A 1 28.52 -23.74 -5.26
C MET A 1 28.40 -22.64 -4.23
N ASN A 2 29.50 -22.23 -3.63
CA ASN A 2 29.57 -21.24 -2.56
C ASN A 2 29.46 -19.84 -3.16
N THR A 3 28.27 -19.27 -3.20
CA THR A 3 28.13 -17.83 -3.44
C THR A 3 28.45 -17.09 -2.15
N ARG A 4 29.67 -16.59 -2.06
CA ARG A 4 30.08 -15.63 -1.03
C ARG A 4 29.25 -14.37 -1.22
N PHE A 5 28.33 -14.11 -0.30
CA PHE A 5 27.64 -12.82 -0.20
C PHE A 5 28.70 -11.75 0.07
N SER A 6 29.05 -11.02 -0.97
CA SER A 6 29.97 -9.88 -0.86
C SER A 6 29.17 -8.68 -0.33
N CYS A 7 29.60 -8.11 0.79
CA CYS A 7 29.12 -6.83 1.34
C CYS A 7 29.28 -5.64 0.38
N ARG A 8 29.84 -5.86 -0.82
CA ARG A 8 30.17 -4.80 -1.79
C ARG A 8 29.00 -4.18 -2.55
N SER A 9 27.76 -4.61 -2.32
CA SER A 9 26.59 -4.12 -3.07
C SER A 9 25.82 -2.96 -2.43
N PHE A 10 26.26 -2.47 -1.27
CA PHE A 10 25.65 -1.30 -0.62
C PHE A 10 26.38 0.00 -0.99
N PRO A 11 25.68 1.13 -1.10
CA PRO A 11 26.33 2.40 -1.43
C PRO A 11 27.34 2.80 -0.35
N PRO A 12 28.47 3.45 -0.73
CA PRO A 12 29.56 3.82 0.18
C PRO A 12 29.10 4.67 1.38
N SER A 13 28.02 5.42 1.24
CA SER A 13 27.41 6.21 2.32
C SER A 13 26.84 5.36 3.46
N LEU A 14 26.47 4.11 3.20
CA LEU A 14 25.98 3.18 4.20
C LEU A 14 27.13 2.39 4.84
N GLU A 15 28.17 2.03 4.08
CA GLU A 15 29.39 1.42 4.61
C GLU A 15 30.14 2.38 5.54
N GLN A 16 30.21 3.68 5.18
CA GLN A 16 30.78 4.71 6.05
C GLN A 16 29.98 4.94 7.34
N ARG A 17 28.66 4.78 7.32
CA ARG A 17 27.83 4.91 8.54
C ARG A 17 27.94 3.67 9.45
N LEU A 18 28.29 2.52 8.89
CA LEU A 18 28.54 1.31 9.68
C LEU A 18 29.93 1.35 10.37
N HIS A 19 30.90 2.14 9.82
CA HIS A 19 32.25 2.27 10.37
C HIS A 19 32.45 3.50 11.27
N CYS A 20 31.57 4.49 11.23
CA CYS A 20 31.75 5.76 11.93
C CYS A 20 30.71 5.98 13.02
N SER A 21 30.69 5.13 14.02
CA SER A 21 30.12 5.44 15.34
C SER A 21 30.80 4.58 16.38
N CYS A 22 31.98 5.02 16.77
CA CYS A 22 32.54 4.69 18.08
C CYS A 22 31.67 5.31 19.17
N MET A 23 30.54 4.68 19.42
CA MET A 23 29.90 4.71 20.72
C MET A 23 29.90 3.28 21.23
N PRO A 24 30.43 3.01 22.42
CA PRO A 24 30.38 1.71 23.04
C PRO A 24 28.94 1.51 23.55
N ILE A 25 28.03 1.16 22.66
CA ILE A 25 26.71 0.71 23.09
C ILE A 25 26.83 -0.76 23.43
N THR A 26 26.92 -1.00 24.67
CA THR A 26 26.88 -2.20 25.51
C THR A 26 25.78 -3.24 25.17
N LEU A 27 25.24 -3.27 23.95
CA LEU A 27 24.31 -4.30 23.54
C LEU A 27 24.97 -5.55 22.95
N THR A 28 26.28 -5.50 22.67
CA THR A 28 27.06 -6.67 22.21
C THR A 28 27.34 -7.67 23.32
N CYS A 29 27.17 -7.28 24.58
CA CYS A 29 27.46 -8.14 25.74
C CYS A 29 26.25 -8.89 26.32
N LEU A 30 25.04 -8.70 25.79
CA LEU A 30 23.84 -9.30 26.39
C LEU A 30 23.24 -10.48 25.62
N LEU A 31 23.87 -10.92 24.52
CA LEU A 31 23.41 -12.11 23.81
C LEU A 31 24.49 -13.19 23.80
N PRO A 32 24.50 -14.09 24.80
CA PRO A 32 25.48 -15.19 24.88
C PRO A 32 25.29 -16.29 23.83
N ALA A 33 24.20 -16.24 23.05
CA ALA A 33 23.93 -17.16 21.95
C ALA A 33 23.60 -16.38 20.67
N PRO A 34 23.86 -16.95 19.47
CA PRO A 34 23.43 -16.34 18.23
C PRO A 34 21.90 -16.10 18.28
N PRO A 35 21.41 -14.92 17.83
CA PRO A 35 20.01 -14.62 17.92
C PRO A 35 19.19 -15.65 17.16
N THR A 36 18.26 -16.28 17.86
CA THR A 36 17.35 -17.24 17.26
C THR A 36 16.32 -16.52 16.39
N ARG A 37 15.73 -17.25 15.45
CA ARG A 37 14.66 -16.72 14.59
C ARG A 37 13.56 -15.96 15.37
N PRO A 38 12.98 -16.50 16.47
CA PRO A 38 11.97 -15.79 17.25
C PRO A 38 12.46 -14.46 17.81
N LEU A 39 13.70 -14.41 18.29
CA LEU A 39 14.29 -13.21 18.84
C LEU A 39 14.49 -12.11 17.77
N CYS A 40 14.98 -12.48 16.58
CA CYS A 40 15.11 -11.53 15.48
C CYS A 40 13.77 -10.94 15.05
N LEU A 41 12.71 -11.76 14.98
CA LEU A 41 11.36 -11.29 14.66
C LEU A 41 10.82 -10.35 15.73
N SER A 42 10.99 -10.68 17.03
CA SER A 42 10.60 -9.80 18.13
C SER A 42 11.34 -8.46 18.10
N LEU A 43 12.66 -8.48 17.84
CA LEU A 43 13.47 -7.27 17.73
C LEU A 43 13.03 -6.40 16.53
N LEU A 44 12.68 -7.00 15.40
CA LEU A 44 12.14 -6.26 14.24
C LEU A 44 10.79 -5.62 14.56
N GLN A 45 9.92 -6.31 15.29
CA GLN A 45 8.61 -5.77 15.69
C GLN A 45 8.73 -4.58 16.66
N SER A 46 9.71 -4.63 17.56
CA SER A 46 9.98 -3.55 18.53
C SER A 46 10.90 -2.45 17.99
N CYS A 47 11.30 -2.53 16.70
CA CYS A 47 12.26 -1.62 16.12
C CYS A 47 11.64 -0.24 15.83
N THR A 48 12.14 0.80 16.50
CA THR A 48 11.63 2.18 16.36
C THR A 48 12.64 3.15 15.75
N SER A 49 13.89 2.72 15.53
CA SER A 49 14.94 3.60 15.01
C SER A 49 15.77 2.97 13.89
N VAL A 50 16.27 3.82 13.00
CA VAL A 50 17.15 3.40 11.89
C VAL A 50 18.44 2.72 12.36
N PRO A 51 19.19 3.24 13.38
CA PRO A 51 20.37 2.56 13.87
C PRO A 51 20.09 1.16 14.42
N HIS A 52 19.00 1.01 15.18
CA HIS A 52 18.56 -0.29 15.70
C HIS A 52 18.21 -1.25 14.57
N PHE A 53 17.48 -0.78 13.55
CA PHE A 53 17.17 -1.57 12.36
C PHE A 53 18.45 -2.07 11.65
N LEU A 54 19.44 -1.22 11.44
CA LEU A 54 20.69 -1.60 10.79
C LEU A 54 21.48 -2.63 11.63
N GLN A 55 21.46 -2.53 12.95
CA GLN A 55 22.06 -3.52 13.84
C GLN A 55 21.38 -4.89 13.70
N ILE A 56 20.03 -4.92 13.72
CA ILE A 56 19.28 -6.16 13.54
C ILE A 56 19.54 -6.76 12.16
N HIS A 57 19.56 -5.92 11.11
CA HIS A 57 19.89 -6.38 9.75
C HIS A 57 21.26 -7.03 9.69
N ALA A 58 22.29 -6.37 10.26
CA ALA A 58 23.65 -6.94 10.32
C ALA A 58 23.70 -8.28 11.07
N GLN A 59 22.90 -8.43 12.15
CA GLN A 59 22.82 -9.70 12.88
C GLN A 59 22.12 -10.79 12.06
N ILE A 60 21.03 -10.46 11.34
CA ILE A 60 20.34 -11.39 10.45
C ILE A 60 21.28 -11.92 9.36
N LEU A 61 22.10 -11.03 8.75
CA LEU A 61 23.10 -11.43 7.74
C LEU A 61 24.19 -12.31 8.35
N ARG A 62 24.77 -11.90 9.50
CA ARG A 62 25.86 -12.62 10.19
C ARG A 62 25.46 -14.04 10.57
N ASN A 63 24.20 -14.23 10.99
CA ASN A 63 23.67 -15.51 11.42
C ASN A 63 23.00 -16.31 10.30
N ARG A 64 23.13 -15.89 9.04
CA ARG A 64 22.54 -16.52 7.83
C ARG A 64 21.01 -16.68 7.90
N LEU A 65 20.35 -15.89 8.73
CA LEU A 65 18.89 -15.91 8.86
C LEU A 65 18.19 -15.24 7.66
N PHE A 66 18.96 -14.63 6.75
CA PHE A 66 18.42 -14.04 5.54
C PHE A 66 17.97 -15.09 4.50
N ASP A 67 18.53 -16.30 4.60
CA ASP A 67 18.11 -17.44 3.76
C ASP A 67 16.74 -18.01 4.22
N ASP A 68 16.31 -17.70 5.45
CA ASP A 68 14.96 -18.01 5.92
C ASP A 68 13.98 -16.95 5.39
N PRO A 69 12.91 -17.37 4.66
CA PRO A 69 11.96 -16.44 4.04
C PRO A 69 11.23 -15.52 5.03
N PHE A 70 11.05 -15.93 6.28
CA PHE A 70 10.29 -15.13 7.27
C PHE A 70 11.08 -13.93 7.80
N PRO A 71 12.30 -14.09 8.36
CA PRO A 71 13.12 -12.95 8.78
C PRO A 71 13.43 -12.00 7.64
N ALA A 72 13.69 -12.52 6.43
CA ALA A 72 13.97 -11.71 5.26
C ALA A 72 12.74 -10.86 4.86
N ALA A 73 11.54 -11.44 4.87
CA ALA A 73 10.32 -10.73 4.51
C ALA A 73 9.91 -9.70 5.60
N GLU A 74 10.13 -10.02 6.88
CA GLU A 74 9.87 -9.09 7.97
C GLU A 74 10.87 -7.93 7.99
N LEU A 75 12.14 -8.20 7.72
CA LEU A 75 13.15 -7.17 7.54
C LEU A 75 12.79 -6.22 6.39
N LEU A 76 12.30 -6.77 5.27
CA LEU A 76 11.80 -6.00 4.15
C LEU A 76 10.61 -5.11 4.56
N ARG A 77 9.63 -5.65 5.27
CA ARG A 77 8.47 -4.91 5.75
C ARG A 77 8.89 -3.73 6.64
N VAL A 78 9.75 -3.98 7.61
CA VAL A 78 10.24 -2.95 8.53
C VAL A 78 11.11 -1.91 7.80
N SER A 79 11.88 -2.31 6.78
CA SER A 79 12.69 -1.37 5.99
C SER A 79 11.84 -0.30 5.28
N LEU A 80 10.61 -0.61 4.96
CA LEU A 80 9.67 0.31 4.29
C LEU A 80 9.06 1.34 5.24
N THR A 81 9.12 1.13 6.56
CA THR A 81 8.61 2.08 7.55
C THR A 81 9.61 3.20 7.87
N PHE A 82 10.88 3.01 7.54
CA PHE A 82 11.93 3.98 7.81
C PHE A 82 12.35 4.79 6.57
N PRO A 83 12.76 6.05 6.74
CA PRO A 83 13.27 6.89 5.67
C PRO A 83 14.73 6.50 5.29
N LEU A 84 14.98 5.23 5.01
CA LEU A 84 16.30 4.67 4.63
C LEU A 84 16.58 4.84 3.12
N GLY A 85 16.47 6.06 2.59
CA GLY A 85 16.64 6.28 1.16
C GLY A 85 15.44 5.82 0.32
N GLY A 86 14.23 5.86 0.93
CA GLY A 86 12.98 5.48 0.26
C GLY A 86 12.93 3.99 -0.11
N THR A 87 12.20 3.70 -1.17
CA THR A 87 12.02 2.32 -1.67
C THR A 87 13.28 1.71 -2.29
N HIS A 88 14.36 2.50 -2.48
CA HIS A 88 15.61 1.99 -3.09
C HIS A 88 16.26 0.92 -2.22
N TYR A 89 16.37 1.17 -0.92
CA TYR A 89 16.91 0.20 0.03
C TYR A 89 16.07 -1.09 0.04
N ALA A 90 14.74 -0.95 0.14
CA ALA A 90 13.83 -2.09 0.12
C ALA A 90 13.92 -2.90 -1.18
N ARG A 91 14.09 -2.25 -2.33
CA ARG A 91 14.31 -2.94 -3.62
C ARG A 91 15.60 -3.73 -3.65
N LYS A 92 16.72 -3.17 -3.14
CA LYS A 92 17.98 -3.90 -3.02
C LYS A 92 17.84 -5.11 -2.09
N LEU A 93 17.20 -4.92 -0.94
CA LEU A 93 16.96 -5.99 0.01
C LEU A 93 16.11 -7.10 -0.63
N PHE A 94 15.01 -6.74 -1.28
CA PHE A 94 14.15 -7.69 -1.98
C PHE A 94 14.88 -8.46 -3.09
N SER A 95 15.78 -7.81 -3.83
CA SER A 95 16.54 -8.48 -4.90
C SER A 95 17.52 -9.54 -4.41
N GLN A 96 17.84 -9.53 -3.12
CA GLN A 96 18.74 -10.51 -2.49
C GLN A 96 17.99 -11.71 -1.89
N ILE A 97 16.64 -11.66 -1.80
CA ILE A 97 15.84 -12.79 -1.30
C ILE A 97 15.76 -13.84 -2.39
N PRO A 98 16.34 -15.07 -2.21
CA PRO A 98 16.39 -16.07 -3.27
C PRO A 98 15.01 -16.58 -3.69
N HIS A 99 14.15 -16.80 -2.72
CA HIS A 99 12.78 -17.34 -2.88
C HIS A 99 11.77 -16.46 -2.15
N PRO A 100 11.37 -15.30 -2.74
CA PRO A 100 10.45 -14.40 -2.08
C PRO A 100 9.08 -15.03 -1.88
N THR A 101 8.59 -15.03 -0.65
CA THR A 101 7.21 -15.45 -0.34
C THR A 101 6.20 -14.46 -0.90
N THR A 102 4.93 -14.87 -1.02
CA THR A 102 3.82 -13.94 -1.38
C THR A 102 3.75 -12.76 -0.42
N PHE A 103 4.10 -12.95 0.86
CA PHE A 103 4.17 -11.85 1.83
C PHE A 103 5.28 -10.85 1.47
N ALA A 104 6.48 -11.30 1.14
CA ALA A 104 7.58 -10.43 0.71
C ALA A 104 7.22 -9.64 -0.57
N TRP A 105 6.59 -10.32 -1.55
CA TRP A 105 6.06 -9.67 -2.74
C TRP A 105 5.06 -8.56 -2.38
N ASN A 106 4.08 -8.84 -1.52
CA ASN A 106 3.07 -7.87 -1.13
C ASN A 106 3.66 -6.67 -0.39
N CYS A 107 4.67 -6.89 0.47
CA CYS A 107 5.38 -5.80 1.15
C CYS A 107 6.02 -4.83 0.14
N ILE A 108 6.81 -5.36 -0.81
CA ILE A 108 7.51 -4.50 -1.77
C ILE A 108 6.55 -3.84 -2.77
N LEU A 109 5.49 -4.54 -3.21
CA LEU A 109 4.46 -3.98 -4.08
C LEU A 109 3.75 -2.81 -3.39
N GLY A 110 3.41 -2.96 -2.10
CA GLY A 110 2.82 -1.88 -1.29
C GLY A 110 3.73 -0.68 -1.17
N GLY A 111 4.98 -0.90 -0.76
CA GLY A 111 5.95 0.19 -0.63
C GLY A 111 6.21 0.93 -1.94
N LEU A 112 6.21 0.24 -3.08
CA LEU A 112 6.34 0.85 -4.40
C LEU A 112 5.08 1.60 -4.84
N ALA A 113 3.90 1.08 -4.53
CA ALA A 113 2.63 1.76 -4.83
C ALA A 113 2.52 3.11 -4.09
N ASP A 114 3.11 3.22 -2.90
CA ASP A 114 3.15 4.44 -2.09
C ASP A 114 4.30 5.39 -2.46
N SER A 115 5.27 4.91 -3.21
CA SER A 115 6.44 5.68 -3.62
C SER A 115 6.12 6.78 -4.65
N PRO A 116 7.07 7.68 -4.96
CA PRO A 116 6.97 8.63 -6.07
C PRO A 116 6.86 7.97 -7.45
N SER A 117 7.19 6.68 -7.58
CA SER A 117 7.12 5.92 -8.84
C SER A 117 6.21 4.69 -8.72
N PRO A 118 4.88 4.86 -8.63
CA PRO A 118 3.94 3.75 -8.46
C PRO A 118 3.95 2.74 -9.62
N ALA A 119 4.28 3.18 -10.83
CA ALA A 119 4.43 2.31 -12.02
C ALA A 119 5.42 1.17 -11.79
N SER A 120 6.42 1.38 -10.92
CA SER A 120 7.37 0.32 -10.53
C SER A 120 6.69 -0.87 -9.84
N SER A 121 5.58 -0.65 -9.13
CA SER A 121 4.79 -1.72 -8.52
C SER A 121 4.18 -2.62 -9.59
N LEU A 122 3.63 -2.04 -10.66
CA LEU A 122 3.04 -2.79 -11.78
C LEU A 122 4.09 -3.61 -12.53
N ALA A 123 5.27 -3.03 -12.77
CA ALA A 123 6.39 -3.76 -13.39
C ALA A 123 6.85 -4.94 -12.50
N LEU A 124 6.91 -4.72 -11.20
CA LEU A 124 7.30 -5.76 -10.25
C LEU A 124 6.25 -6.88 -10.14
N PHE A 125 4.98 -6.55 -10.26
CA PHE A 125 3.89 -7.54 -10.29
C PHE A 125 4.02 -8.51 -11.49
N ARG A 126 4.43 -8.02 -12.66
CA ARG A 126 4.75 -8.90 -13.80
C ARG A 126 5.84 -9.91 -13.45
N ARG A 127 6.88 -9.46 -12.72
CA ARG A 127 7.94 -10.37 -12.24
C ARG A 127 7.40 -11.39 -11.23
N MET A 128 6.50 -10.99 -10.34
CA MET A 128 5.82 -11.91 -9.42
C MET A 128 5.13 -13.03 -10.20
N LEU A 129 4.35 -12.68 -11.23
CA LEU A 129 3.66 -13.66 -12.07
C LEU A 129 4.63 -14.57 -12.84
N SER A 130 5.71 -14.02 -13.41
CA SER A 130 6.72 -14.80 -14.16
C SER A 130 7.55 -15.71 -13.25
N SER A 131 7.68 -15.39 -11.96
CA SER A 131 8.34 -16.27 -10.98
C SER A 131 7.48 -17.43 -10.50
N GLY A 132 6.22 -17.52 -10.95
CA GLY A 132 5.27 -18.52 -10.50
C GLY A 132 4.66 -18.23 -9.11
N ALA A 133 4.99 -17.11 -8.48
CA ALA A 133 4.41 -16.72 -7.21
C ALA A 133 2.92 -16.37 -7.39
N ARG A 134 2.07 -16.96 -6.54
CA ARG A 134 0.61 -16.82 -6.65
C ARG A 134 0.14 -15.57 -5.91
N PRO A 135 -0.50 -14.60 -6.61
CA PRO A 135 -1.16 -13.48 -5.96
C PRO A 135 -2.33 -13.95 -5.10
N ILE A 136 -2.60 -13.23 -4.04
CA ILE A 136 -3.75 -13.41 -3.14
C ILE A 136 -4.57 -12.12 -3.08
N ALA A 137 -5.75 -12.14 -2.46
CA ALA A 137 -6.61 -10.95 -2.34
C ALA A 137 -5.84 -9.71 -1.83
N ARG A 138 -4.94 -9.88 -0.87
CA ARG A 138 -4.08 -8.81 -0.33
C ARG A 138 -3.07 -8.20 -1.32
N THR A 139 -2.84 -8.83 -2.46
CA THR A 139 -1.92 -8.31 -3.49
C THR A 139 -2.56 -7.15 -4.27
N PHE A 140 -3.86 -7.21 -4.52
CA PHE A 140 -4.57 -6.29 -5.41
C PHE A 140 -4.72 -4.85 -4.91
N PRO A 141 -4.98 -4.57 -3.61
CA PRO A 141 -5.17 -3.19 -3.16
C PRO A 141 -4.03 -2.25 -3.52
N SER A 142 -2.79 -2.71 -3.33
CA SER A 142 -1.59 -1.93 -3.68
C SER A 142 -1.47 -1.68 -5.18
N LEU A 143 -1.83 -2.67 -6.00
CA LEU A 143 -1.79 -2.57 -7.46
C LEU A 143 -2.88 -1.64 -7.99
N LEU A 144 -4.11 -1.75 -7.47
CA LEU A 144 -5.22 -0.85 -7.82
C LEU A 144 -4.89 0.60 -7.44
N LYS A 145 -4.30 0.81 -6.25
CA LYS A 145 -3.80 2.11 -5.82
C LYS A 145 -2.71 2.64 -6.75
N ALA A 146 -1.78 1.79 -7.19
CA ALA A 146 -0.75 2.17 -8.14
C ALA A 146 -1.36 2.58 -9.49
N CYS A 147 -2.31 1.81 -10.04
CA CYS A 147 -3.02 2.15 -11.27
C CYS A 147 -3.75 3.50 -11.15
N ALA A 148 -4.45 3.73 -10.05
CA ALA A 148 -5.16 4.98 -9.80
C ALA A 148 -4.20 6.18 -9.78
N ARG A 149 -3.06 6.05 -9.10
CA ARG A 149 -2.06 7.13 -8.97
C ARG A 149 -1.38 7.53 -10.28
N VAL A 150 -1.22 6.59 -11.21
CA VAL A 150 -0.59 6.86 -12.52
C VAL A 150 -1.61 6.86 -13.67
N ALA A 151 -2.91 6.79 -13.36
CA ALA A 151 -4.00 6.69 -14.33
C ALA A 151 -3.78 5.58 -15.38
N ALA A 152 -3.20 4.43 -14.96
CA ALA A 152 -2.88 3.30 -15.82
C ALA A 152 -4.13 2.45 -16.12
N ARG A 153 -5.01 2.96 -16.97
CA ARG A 153 -6.30 2.35 -17.32
C ARG A 153 -6.18 0.89 -17.74
N GLU A 154 -5.35 0.61 -18.75
CA GLU A 154 -5.21 -0.75 -19.31
C GLU A 154 -4.72 -1.75 -18.26
N ALA A 155 -3.76 -1.33 -17.42
CA ALA A 155 -3.28 -2.17 -16.32
C ALA A 155 -4.38 -2.42 -15.29
N GLY A 156 -5.22 -1.42 -15.00
CA GLY A 156 -6.37 -1.56 -14.10
C GLY A 156 -7.42 -2.53 -14.63
N GLU A 157 -7.75 -2.47 -15.91
CA GLU A 157 -8.67 -3.39 -16.57
C GLU A 157 -8.13 -4.83 -16.58
N LEU A 158 -6.83 -5.02 -16.83
CA LEU A 158 -6.17 -6.32 -16.72
C LEU A 158 -6.21 -6.88 -15.30
N LEU A 159 -5.95 -6.04 -14.29
CA LEU A 159 -6.03 -6.45 -12.89
C LEU A 159 -7.45 -6.88 -12.51
N HIS A 160 -8.47 -6.14 -12.94
CA HIS A 160 -9.87 -6.52 -12.73
C HIS A 160 -10.19 -7.88 -13.37
N GLY A 161 -9.75 -8.10 -14.62
CA GLY A 161 -9.90 -9.41 -15.28
C GLY A 161 -9.21 -10.55 -14.52
N LEU A 162 -8.03 -10.31 -13.94
CA LEU A 162 -7.34 -11.29 -13.10
C LEU A 162 -8.09 -11.54 -11.79
N MET A 163 -8.66 -10.51 -11.17
CA MET A 163 -9.45 -10.64 -9.94
C MET A 163 -10.68 -11.52 -10.17
N ILE A 164 -11.40 -11.32 -11.29
CA ILE A 164 -12.53 -12.16 -11.69
C ILE A 164 -12.06 -13.60 -11.93
N LYS A 165 -10.97 -13.79 -12.70
CA LYS A 165 -10.41 -15.11 -13.00
C LYS A 165 -10.06 -15.92 -11.74
N TRP A 166 -9.62 -15.25 -10.68
CA TRP A 166 -9.23 -15.90 -9.43
C TRP A 166 -10.32 -15.83 -8.35
N ALA A 167 -11.51 -15.33 -8.69
CA ALA A 167 -12.67 -15.21 -7.83
C ALA A 167 -12.36 -14.45 -6.51
N VAL A 168 -11.56 -13.39 -6.59
CA VAL A 168 -11.23 -12.51 -5.46
C VAL A 168 -11.96 -11.17 -5.53
N ASP A 169 -12.82 -10.95 -6.52
CA ASP A 169 -13.58 -9.73 -6.80
C ASP A 169 -14.80 -9.52 -5.89
N ARG A 170 -15.15 -10.51 -5.06
CA ARG A 170 -16.34 -10.46 -4.17
C ARG A 170 -16.09 -9.78 -2.82
N ASP A 171 -14.86 -9.40 -2.53
CA ASP A 171 -14.49 -8.69 -1.32
C ASP A 171 -14.87 -7.20 -1.46
N SER A 172 -15.67 -6.66 -0.51
CA SER A 172 -16.13 -5.26 -0.54
C SER A 172 -14.97 -4.27 -0.55
N PHE A 173 -13.88 -4.57 0.15
CA PHE A 173 -12.68 -3.74 0.16
C PHE A 173 -12.01 -3.67 -1.22
N LEU A 174 -11.94 -4.80 -1.93
CA LEU A 174 -11.40 -4.86 -3.29
C LEU A 174 -12.35 -4.19 -4.29
N THR A 175 -13.65 -4.35 -4.12
CA THR A 175 -14.68 -3.68 -4.92
C THR A 175 -14.52 -2.16 -4.81
N ASN A 176 -14.35 -1.63 -3.61
CA ASN A 176 -14.11 -0.21 -3.37
C ASN A 176 -12.80 0.26 -4.02
N GLY A 177 -11.76 -0.57 -3.96
CA GLY A 177 -10.49 -0.33 -4.66
C GLY A 177 -10.64 -0.25 -6.19
N LEU A 178 -11.47 -1.11 -6.79
CA LEU A 178 -11.79 -1.09 -8.22
C LEU A 178 -12.56 0.17 -8.61
N ILE A 179 -13.59 0.55 -7.84
CA ILE A 179 -14.37 1.78 -8.06
C ILE A 179 -13.42 2.99 -8.07
N TYR A 180 -12.59 3.11 -7.02
CA TYR A 180 -11.61 4.19 -6.90
C TYR A 180 -10.65 4.22 -8.09
N MET A 181 -10.10 3.07 -8.46
CA MET A 181 -9.17 2.95 -9.60
C MET A 181 -9.81 3.37 -10.90
N TYR A 182 -11.03 2.91 -11.19
CA TYR A 182 -11.73 3.27 -12.42
C TYR A 182 -12.06 4.76 -12.49
N CYS A 183 -12.55 5.35 -11.42
CA CYS A 183 -12.81 6.79 -11.36
C CYS A 183 -11.52 7.61 -11.55
N ALA A 184 -10.42 7.21 -10.91
CA ALA A 184 -9.13 7.87 -11.09
C ALA A 184 -8.59 7.76 -12.54
N CYS A 185 -8.96 6.70 -13.25
CA CYS A 185 -8.65 6.49 -14.68
C CYS A 185 -9.69 7.14 -15.63
N GLN A 186 -10.58 8.00 -15.14
CA GLN A 186 -11.66 8.64 -15.93
C GLN A 186 -12.61 7.63 -16.58
N ARG A 187 -12.86 6.51 -15.90
CA ARG A 187 -13.79 5.45 -16.32
C ARG A 187 -14.88 5.27 -15.26
N ASP A 188 -15.58 6.37 -14.99
CA ASP A 188 -16.71 6.39 -14.06
C ASP A 188 -17.83 5.41 -14.48
N ASP A 189 -17.97 5.16 -15.78
CA ASP A 189 -18.86 4.16 -16.35
C ASP A 189 -18.58 2.74 -15.82
N LEU A 190 -17.32 2.33 -15.82
CA LEU A 190 -16.91 1.04 -15.27
C LEU A 190 -16.95 1.03 -13.73
N GLY A 191 -16.56 2.14 -13.10
CA GLY A 191 -16.69 2.30 -11.64
C GLY A 191 -18.14 2.13 -11.19
N ARG A 192 -19.09 2.78 -11.88
CA ARG A 192 -20.52 2.64 -11.63
C ARG A 192 -21.00 1.20 -11.85
N ARG A 193 -20.57 0.56 -12.91
CA ARG A 193 -20.92 -0.83 -13.20
C ARG A 193 -20.44 -1.79 -12.12
N VAL A 194 -19.22 -1.62 -11.61
CA VAL A 194 -18.69 -2.41 -10.49
C VAL A 194 -19.55 -2.17 -9.24
N PHE A 195 -19.91 -0.91 -8.95
CA PHE A 195 -20.78 -0.55 -7.85
C PHE A 195 -22.17 -1.21 -7.95
N ASP A 196 -22.76 -1.19 -9.15
CA ASP A 196 -24.11 -1.75 -9.38
C ASP A 196 -24.15 -3.27 -9.29
N LEU A 197 -23.05 -3.94 -9.66
CA LEU A 197 -22.92 -5.40 -9.58
C LEU A 197 -22.55 -5.90 -8.18
N SER A 198 -22.15 -5.00 -7.28
CA SER A 198 -21.83 -5.35 -5.89
C SER A 198 -23.07 -5.84 -5.16
N GLN A 199 -22.95 -7.02 -4.52
CA GLN A 199 -24.04 -7.63 -3.75
C GLN A 199 -24.31 -6.89 -2.43
N GLU A 200 -23.24 -6.42 -1.80
CA GLU A 200 -23.28 -5.67 -0.54
C GLU A 200 -22.73 -4.27 -0.78
N ARG A 201 -23.58 -3.27 -0.60
CA ARG A 201 -23.19 -1.86 -0.71
C ARG A 201 -23.21 -1.26 0.68
N ASP A 202 -22.05 -1.26 1.32
CA ASP A 202 -21.86 -0.59 2.60
C ASP A 202 -21.69 0.94 2.41
N VAL A 203 -21.67 1.68 3.50
CA VAL A 203 -21.47 3.14 3.48
C VAL A 203 -20.16 3.52 2.79
N ALA A 204 -19.13 2.66 2.90
CA ALA A 204 -17.85 2.90 2.24
C ALA A 204 -17.95 2.78 0.72
N SER A 205 -18.71 1.83 0.19
CA SER A 205 -18.98 1.66 -1.25
C SER A 205 -19.69 2.88 -1.85
N TRP A 206 -20.74 3.35 -1.18
CA TRP A 206 -21.45 4.56 -1.57
C TRP A 206 -20.54 5.79 -1.55
N THR A 207 -19.78 5.97 -0.46
CA THR A 207 -18.84 7.10 -0.31
C THR A 207 -17.74 7.07 -1.37
N CYS A 208 -17.24 5.88 -1.69
CA CYS A 208 -16.21 5.68 -2.70
C CYS A 208 -16.71 6.09 -4.09
N MET A 209 -17.90 5.63 -4.48
CA MET A 209 -18.50 5.96 -5.78
C MET A 209 -18.83 7.46 -5.88
N LEU A 210 -19.38 8.05 -4.82
CA LEU A 210 -19.68 9.48 -4.74
C LEU A 210 -18.40 10.32 -4.90
N SER A 211 -17.36 10.01 -4.12
CA SER A 211 -16.06 10.67 -4.21
C SER A 211 -15.44 10.52 -5.60
N GLY A 212 -15.67 9.37 -6.23
CA GLY A 212 -15.26 9.11 -7.61
C GLY A 212 -15.93 10.09 -8.58
N TYR A 213 -17.24 10.24 -8.53
CA TYR A 213 -17.95 11.20 -9.38
C TYR A 213 -17.52 12.65 -9.14
N VAL A 214 -17.35 13.03 -7.87
CA VAL A 214 -16.84 14.37 -7.52
C VAL A 214 -15.46 14.61 -8.08
N SER A 215 -14.56 13.62 -8.01
CA SER A 215 -13.19 13.75 -8.55
C SER A 215 -13.14 13.84 -10.08
N CYS A 216 -14.12 13.24 -10.77
CA CYS A 216 -14.30 13.35 -12.21
C CYS A 216 -15.05 14.63 -12.63
N GLY A 217 -15.47 15.48 -11.69
CA GLY A 217 -16.26 16.69 -11.98
C GLY A 217 -17.72 16.41 -12.36
N LEU A 218 -18.21 15.19 -12.16
CA LEU A 218 -19.56 14.74 -12.53
C LEU A 218 -20.57 15.04 -11.41
N LEU A 219 -20.67 16.31 -11.01
CA LEU A 219 -21.45 16.74 -9.82
C LEU A 219 -22.92 16.36 -9.90
N ASN A 220 -23.53 16.41 -11.07
CA ASN A 220 -24.94 16.00 -11.24
C ASN A 220 -25.13 14.53 -10.88
N ARG A 221 -24.22 13.64 -11.34
CA ARG A 221 -24.26 12.21 -11.00
C ARG A 221 -23.95 11.99 -9.52
N ALA A 222 -23.00 12.75 -8.98
CA ALA A 222 -22.69 12.70 -7.56
C ALA A 222 -23.90 13.13 -6.71
N ARG A 223 -24.65 14.16 -7.13
CA ARG A 223 -25.87 14.62 -6.44
C ARG A 223 -26.97 13.56 -6.48
N CYS A 224 -27.25 12.99 -7.63
CA CYS A 224 -28.23 11.88 -7.72
C CYS A 224 -27.84 10.72 -6.79
N LEU A 225 -26.55 10.32 -6.82
CA LEU A 225 -26.07 9.24 -5.96
C LEU A 225 -26.19 9.61 -4.48
N PHE A 226 -25.88 10.85 -4.11
CA PHE A 226 -25.99 11.36 -2.74
C PHE A 226 -27.44 11.31 -2.25
N ASP A 227 -28.40 11.66 -3.12
CA ASP A 227 -29.83 11.64 -2.78
C ASP A 227 -30.38 10.21 -2.66
N GLU A 228 -29.80 9.24 -3.40
CA GLU A 228 -30.12 7.80 -3.30
C GLU A 228 -29.51 7.13 -2.07
N MET A 229 -28.49 7.73 -1.42
CA MET A 229 -27.79 7.10 -0.29
C MET A 229 -28.70 6.86 0.91
N PRO A 230 -28.78 5.62 1.42
CA PRO A 230 -29.59 5.30 2.62
C PRO A 230 -29.09 6.02 3.87
N VAL A 231 -27.77 6.13 4.03
CA VAL A 231 -27.11 6.77 5.18
C VAL A 231 -26.04 7.71 4.67
N ARG A 232 -26.08 8.96 5.10
CA ARG A 232 -25.13 10.00 4.72
C ARG A 232 -24.29 10.38 5.92
N GLY A 233 -23.00 10.00 5.92
CA GLY A 233 -22.06 10.38 6.95
C GLY A 233 -21.39 11.73 6.67
N ILE A 234 -20.67 12.28 7.64
CA ILE A 234 -19.94 13.55 7.52
C ILE A 234 -19.02 13.56 6.29
N ILE A 235 -18.38 12.41 5.99
CA ILE A 235 -17.46 12.30 4.84
C ILE A 235 -18.19 12.54 3.52
N THR A 236 -19.42 12.03 3.36
CA THR A 236 -20.20 12.19 2.13
C THR A 236 -20.71 13.62 1.97
N TRP A 237 -21.18 14.25 3.06
CA TRP A 237 -21.54 15.66 3.06
C TRP A 237 -20.36 16.55 2.66
N ASN A 238 -19.21 16.36 3.31
CA ASN A 238 -17.99 17.12 3.01
C ASN A 238 -17.51 16.89 1.58
N ALA A 239 -17.62 15.67 1.04
CA ALA A 239 -17.22 15.38 -0.34
C ALA A 239 -18.09 16.18 -1.33
N MET A 240 -19.41 16.23 -1.13
CA MET A 240 -20.32 16.98 -2.00
C MET A 240 -20.08 18.49 -1.90
N ILE A 241 -20.00 19.02 -0.66
CA ILE A 241 -19.72 20.46 -0.44
C ILE A 241 -18.40 20.87 -1.11
N ASN A 242 -17.33 20.10 -0.89
CA ASN A 242 -16.04 20.37 -1.54
C ASN A 242 -16.10 20.27 -3.07
N GLY A 243 -16.92 19.36 -3.59
CA GLY A 243 -17.16 19.23 -5.03
C GLY A 243 -17.77 20.53 -5.61
N TYR A 244 -18.84 21.04 -4.99
CA TYR A 244 -19.47 22.27 -5.42
C TYR A 244 -18.57 23.51 -5.24
N VAL A 245 -17.82 23.61 -4.14
CA VAL A 245 -16.85 24.69 -3.94
C VAL A 245 -15.80 24.69 -5.06
N LYS A 246 -15.25 23.51 -5.42
CA LYS A 246 -14.26 23.39 -6.51
C LYS A 246 -14.81 23.75 -7.89
N SER A 247 -16.10 23.51 -8.12
CA SER A 247 -16.76 23.89 -9.39
C SER A 247 -17.18 25.38 -9.43
N GLY A 248 -17.05 26.10 -8.31
CA GLY A 248 -17.48 27.50 -8.20
C GLY A 248 -18.97 27.67 -7.87
N ASP A 249 -19.71 26.59 -7.66
CA ASP A 249 -21.13 26.63 -7.28
C ASP A 249 -21.27 26.78 -5.75
N THR A 250 -21.05 28.02 -5.31
CA THR A 250 -21.07 28.38 -3.87
C THR A 250 -22.46 28.30 -3.27
N ASP A 251 -23.49 28.50 -4.08
CA ASP A 251 -24.89 28.48 -3.60
C ASP A 251 -25.32 27.04 -3.28
N ALA A 252 -25.03 26.08 -4.16
CA ALA A 252 -25.27 24.67 -3.90
C ALA A 252 -24.42 24.16 -2.72
N ALA A 253 -23.18 24.62 -2.59
CA ALA A 253 -22.33 24.27 -1.46
C ALA A 253 -22.92 24.76 -0.14
N ARG A 254 -23.41 25.99 -0.09
CA ARG A 254 -24.06 26.58 1.09
C ARG A 254 -25.36 25.86 1.43
N GLU A 255 -26.20 25.57 0.43
CA GLU A 255 -27.43 24.81 0.63
C GLU A 255 -27.17 23.45 1.30
N LEU A 256 -26.14 22.75 0.84
CA LEU A 256 -25.76 21.46 1.44
C LEU A 256 -25.20 21.61 2.85
N PHE A 257 -24.40 22.65 3.08
CA PHE A 257 -23.84 22.91 4.41
C PHE A 257 -24.95 23.21 5.43
N ASP A 258 -25.95 24.03 5.06
CA ASP A 258 -27.08 24.38 5.93
C ASP A 258 -28.00 23.17 6.21
N LYS A 259 -28.09 22.21 5.26
CA LYS A 259 -28.85 20.96 5.40
C LYS A 259 -28.09 19.86 6.11
N MET A 260 -26.78 20.04 6.32
CA MET A 260 -25.97 19.03 6.99
C MET A 260 -26.42 18.86 8.45
N PRO A 261 -26.76 17.65 8.90
CA PRO A 261 -27.13 17.43 10.28
C PRO A 261 -26.00 17.87 11.22
N ASN A 262 -26.32 18.73 12.20
CA ASN A 262 -25.39 19.04 13.28
C ASN A 262 -25.15 17.77 14.09
N GLN A 263 -24.13 17.03 13.73
CA GLN A 263 -23.61 15.99 14.61
C GLN A 263 -22.79 16.70 15.71
N ASN A 264 -23.48 17.14 16.77
CA ASN A 264 -22.83 17.33 18.04
C ASN A 264 -22.10 16.04 18.37
N MET A 265 -20.78 16.17 18.48
CA MET A 265 -19.89 15.07 18.78
C MET A 265 -20.28 14.47 20.13
N GLU A 266 -21.00 13.35 20.09
CA GLU A 266 -20.97 12.38 21.17
C GLU A 266 -19.88 11.36 20.79
N TYR A 267 -18.74 11.48 21.48
CA TYR A 267 -17.68 10.48 21.50
C TYR A 267 -17.98 9.44 22.58
#